data_37a0839f142cca59f38ecc1f47f1dbe5
#
_entry.id   37a0839f142cca59f38ecc1f47f1dbe5
#
_cell.length_a   1.000
_cell.length_b   1.000
_cell.length_c   1.000
_cell.angle_alpha   90.00
_cell.angle_beta   90.00
_cell.angle_gamma   90.00
#
_symmetry.space_group_name_H-M   'P 1'
#
loop_
_entity.id
_entity.type
_entity.pdbx_description
1 polymer ?
#
loop_
_entity_poly.entity_id
_entity_poly.type
_entity_poly.pdbx_seq_one_letter_code
_entity_poly.pdbx_strand_id
1 'polypeptide(L)'
;MTKQLKLGALIVAAIASANTLAASEPHTKHGYVVSRESQEIVRNNYEECWKTTYFDKETQGRVECGDAVAQTPAAPEYVDETVSLSAKTLFNFDKDNLRPQAIETLNSLAARLSDANVQAVRVEGHTDFMGSEQYNQALSERRANAVANYLVNQGVPAGKISAVGLGESQAQMTATCEAEVSKLGKKVSKAKKRAALIACIEPDRRVDVKIRSLVQKQVSAGSEAVGERPASDSHWLPGERSSIHGYTRW
;
A
#
# COMPACT_ATOMS: atom_id res chain seq x y z
N MET A 1 7.53 -10.66 69.42
CA MET A 1 8.02 -9.29 69.71
C MET A 1 9.31 -9.08 68.94
N THR A 2 9.27 -8.48 67.78
CA THR A 2 10.47 -7.99 67.07
C THR A 2 10.05 -6.78 66.23
N LYS A 3 10.56 -5.64 66.65
CA LYS A 3 10.32 -4.30 66.07
C LYS A 3 11.07 -4.19 64.76
N GLN A 4 10.34 -3.87 63.71
CA GLN A 4 10.91 -3.45 62.40
C GLN A 4 11.34 -2.00 62.49
N LEU A 5 12.65 -1.77 62.33
CA LEU A 5 13.22 -0.42 62.13
C LEU A 5 13.01 -0.01 60.67
N LYS A 6 12.27 1.07 60.47
CA LYS A 6 12.16 1.74 59.15
C LYS A 6 13.37 2.70 59.03
N LEU A 7 14.33 2.36 58.16
CA LEU A 7 15.34 3.31 57.69
C LEU A 7 14.75 4.08 56.51
N GLY A 8 14.49 5.35 56.72
CA GLY A 8 14.17 6.29 55.64
C GLY A 8 15.47 6.75 54.97
N ALA A 9 15.64 6.41 53.71
CA ALA A 9 16.72 6.96 52.89
C ALA A 9 16.24 8.28 52.28
N LEU A 10 16.76 9.39 52.76
CA LEU A 10 16.65 10.70 52.14
C LEU A 10 17.55 10.72 50.89
N ILE A 11 16.96 10.67 49.72
CA ILE A 11 17.65 10.94 48.45
C ILE A 11 17.64 12.47 48.27
N VAL A 12 18.78 13.11 48.51
CA VAL A 12 19.02 14.48 48.11
C VAL A 12 19.34 14.47 46.62
N ALA A 13 18.36 14.86 45.79
CA ALA A 13 18.57 15.10 44.38
C ALA A 13 19.34 16.42 44.21
N ALA A 14 20.64 16.33 43.97
CA ALA A 14 21.44 17.46 43.52
C ALA A 14 21.04 17.77 42.07
N ILE A 15 20.27 18.83 41.87
CA ILE A 15 19.99 19.40 40.55
C ILE A 15 21.27 20.12 40.12
N ALA A 16 22.14 19.41 39.39
CA ALA A 16 23.22 20.05 38.65
C ALA A 16 22.57 20.78 37.46
N SER A 17 22.46 22.11 37.61
CA SER A 17 22.13 22.98 36.45
C SER A 17 23.32 22.95 35.49
N ALA A 18 23.31 22.01 34.57
CA ALA A 18 24.17 22.06 33.41
C ALA A 18 23.65 23.19 32.51
N ASN A 19 24.24 24.36 32.62
CA ASN A 19 24.22 25.36 31.55
C ASN A 19 24.92 24.72 30.36
N THR A 20 24.19 23.98 29.56
CA THR A 20 24.62 23.69 28.22
C THR A 20 24.60 25.03 27.47
N LEU A 21 25.78 25.61 27.31
CA LEU A 21 26.04 26.56 26.25
C LEU A 21 25.62 25.81 24.98
N ALA A 22 24.41 26.11 24.52
CA ALA A 22 23.97 25.70 23.19
C ALA A 22 24.98 26.30 22.22
N ALA A 23 25.95 25.50 21.79
CA ALA A 23 26.78 25.84 20.66
C ALA A 23 25.78 26.11 19.54
N SER A 24 25.68 27.38 19.14
CA SER A 24 24.88 27.80 18.01
C SER A 24 25.40 27.03 16.81
N GLU A 25 24.69 26.00 16.41
CA GLU A 25 24.98 25.29 15.17
C GLU A 25 25.04 26.31 14.04
N PRO A 26 26.06 26.24 13.17
CA PRO A 26 26.18 27.18 12.08
C PRO A 26 24.91 27.15 11.25
N HIS A 27 24.34 28.33 10.98
CA HIS A 27 23.09 28.58 10.23
C HIS A 27 23.13 28.17 8.74
N THR A 28 23.89 27.14 8.39
CA THR A 28 24.17 26.70 7.02
C THR A 28 23.43 25.43 6.60
N LYS A 29 22.37 25.05 7.31
CA LYS A 29 21.65 23.78 7.01
C LYS A 29 20.94 23.75 5.65
N HIS A 30 20.93 24.85 4.90
CA HIS A 30 20.08 24.92 3.69
C HIS A 30 20.82 25.40 2.42
N GLY A 31 22.12 25.46 2.42
CA GLY A 31 22.88 25.93 1.25
C GLY A 31 22.64 27.40 0.86
N TYR A 32 21.80 28.12 1.59
CA TYR A 32 21.56 29.56 1.41
C TYR A 32 22.05 30.37 2.60
N VAL A 33 22.35 31.65 2.34
CA VAL A 33 22.65 32.62 3.40
C VAL A 33 21.35 33.03 4.07
N VAL A 34 21.28 32.90 5.40
CA VAL A 34 20.09 33.22 6.19
C VAL A 34 20.39 34.42 7.09
N SER A 35 19.48 35.38 7.18
CA SER A 35 19.55 36.49 8.14
C SER A 35 19.51 35.97 9.57
N ARG A 36 20.36 36.49 10.43
CA ARG A 36 20.40 36.12 11.86
C ARG A 36 19.17 36.59 12.64
N GLU A 37 18.57 37.70 12.21
CA GLU A 37 17.43 38.30 12.90
C GLU A 37 16.12 37.70 12.47
N SER A 38 15.86 37.65 11.14
CA SER A 38 14.57 37.20 10.58
C SER A 38 14.51 35.69 10.29
N GLN A 39 15.67 35.01 10.29
CA GLN A 39 15.77 33.60 9.87
C GLN A 39 15.31 33.34 8.43
N GLU A 40 15.22 34.40 7.63
CA GLU A 40 14.83 34.37 6.21
C GLU A 40 16.05 34.28 5.29
N ILE A 41 15.86 33.73 4.09
CA ILE A 41 16.90 33.64 3.09
C ILE A 41 17.21 35.06 2.58
N VAL A 42 18.49 35.43 2.61
CA VAL A 42 18.95 36.73 2.12
C VAL A 42 18.83 36.76 0.61
N ARG A 43 18.24 37.85 0.08
CA ARG A 43 18.08 38.10 -1.35
C ARG A 43 18.79 39.39 -1.79
N ASN A 44 19.23 39.45 -3.05
CA ASN A 44 19.75 40.68 -3.63
C ASN A 44 18.61 41.59 -4.13
N ASN A 45 18.94 42.74 -4.70
CA ASN A 45 17.98 43.71 -5.26
C ASN A 45 17.19 43.16 -6.48
N TYR A 46 17.59 42.02 -7.02
CA TYR A 46 16.93 41.32 -8.12
C TYR A 46 16.12 40.14 -7.64
N GLU A 47 15.86 40.02 -6.33
CA GLU A 47 15.15 38.92 -5.65
C GLU A 47 15.84 37.55 -5.71
N GLU A 48 17.12 37.51 -6.16
CA GLU A 48 17.88 36.26 -6.21
C GLU A 48 18.38 35.89 -4.84
N CYS A 49 18.23 34.63 -4.45
CA CYS A 49 18.71 34.11 -3.18
C CYS A 49 20.24 33.94 -3.15
N TRP A 50 20.87 34.44 -2.07
CA TRP A 50 22.30 34.22 -1.87
C TRP A 50 22.58 32.78 -1.48
N LYS A 51 23.45 32.13 -2.28
CA LYS A 51 23.86 30.73 -2.08
C LYS A 51 25.23 30.67 -1.42
N THR A 52 25.41 29.69 -0.54
CA THR A 52 26.72 29.40 0.05
C THR A 52 27.59 28.61 -0.93
N THR A 53 28.89 28.53 -0.67
CA THR A 53 29.82 27.70 -1.47
C THR A 53 29.52 26.20 -1.36
N TYR A 54 28.71 25.79 -0.40
CA TYR A 54 28.28 24.39 -0.17
C TYR A 54 26.87 24.11 -0.68
N PHE A 55 26.31 25.02 -1.48
CA PHE A 55 24.97 24.85 -2.06
C PHE A 55 24.95 23.71 -3.06
N ASP A 56 24.08 22.76 -2.81
CA ASP A 56 23.73 21.67 -3.74
C ASP A 56 22.29 21.86 -4.23
N LYS A 57 22.14 22.10 -5.52
CA LYS A 57 20.85 22.37 -6.14
C LYS A 57 19.88 21.18 -6.03
N GLU A 58 20.38 19.95 -6.10
CA GLU A 58 19.55 18.72 -6.09
C GLU A 58 18.93 18.45 -4.72
N THR A 59 19.68 18.72 -3.65
CA THR A 59 19.26 18.38 -2.28
C THR A 59 18.75 19.60 -1.49
N GLN A 60 19.15 20.81 -1.87
CA GLN A 60 18.92 22.04 -1.10
C GLN A 60 18.15 23.10 -1.88
N GLY A 61 17.97 22.93 -3.20
CA GLY A 61 17.26 23.87 -4.06
C GLY A 61 15.86 24.18 -3.54
N ARG A 62 15.43 25.46 -3.63
CA ARG A 62 14.12 25.93 -3.25
C ARG A 62 13.40 26.61 -4.40
N VAL A 63 12.12 26.28 -4.56
CA VAL A 63 11.27 26.88 -5.61
C VAL A 63 11.19 28.39 -5.45
N GLU A 64 11.11 28.88 -4.22
CA GLU A 64 11.06 30.32 -3.89
C GLU A 64 12.33 31.12 -4.27
N CYS A 65 13.44 30.39 -4.56
CA CYS A 65 14.70 30.94 -5.03
C CYS A 65 14.93 30.69 -6.53
N GLY A 66 13.92 30.24 -7.26
CA GLY A 66 14.03 29.89 -8.67
C GLY A 66 14.81 28.60 -8.95
N ASP A 67 15.13 27.82 -7.93
CA ASP A 67 15.77 26.52 -8.12
C ASP A 67 14.70 25.46 -8.36
N ALA A 68 14.88 24.67 -9.41
CA ALA A 68 14.08 23.46 -9.57
C ALA A 68 14.47 22.48 -8.45
N VAL A 69 13.58 22.22 -7.50
CA VAL A 69 13.77 21.14 -6.55
C VAL A 69 13.69 19.81 -7.30
N ALA A 70 14.68 18.96 -7.11
CA ALA A 70 14.56 17.58 -7.50
C ALA A 70 13.29 17.04 -6.82
N GLN A 71 12.27 16.71 -7.60
CA GLN A 71 11.09 16.07 -7.06
C GLN A 71 11.55 14.74 -6.48
N THR A 72 11.59 14.64 -5.16
CA THR A 72 11.80 13.35 -4.50
C THR A 72 10.75 12.41 -5.12
N PRO A 73 11.16 11.31 -5.78
CA PRO A 73 10.19 10.40 -6.37
C PRO A 73 9.18 10.04 -5.28
N ALA A 74 7.91 10.25 -5.55
CA ALA A 74 6.86 9.89 -4.61
C ALA A 74 7.05 8.41 -4.23
N ALA A 75 7.02 8.11 -2.95
CA ALA A 75 7.12 6.74 -2.49
C ALA A 75 6.09 5.89 -3.24
N PRO A 76 6.46 4.67 -3.68
CA PRO A 76 5.54 3.82 -4.41
C PRO A 76 4.29 3.58 -3.55
N GLU A 77 3.13 3.84 -4.14
CA GLU A 77 1.84 3.57 -3.51
C GLU A 77 1.43 2.13 -3.81
N TYR A 78 1.05 1.38 -2.77
CA TYR A 78 0.62 0.00 -2.89
C TYR A 78 -0.88 -0.11 -2.63
N VAL A 79 -1.53 -0.99 -3.38
CA VAL A 79 -2.91 -1.42 -3.12
C VAL A 79 -2.88 -2.89 -2.74
N ASP A 80 -3.55 -3.21 -1.64
CA ASP A 80 -3.75 -4.57 -1.17
C ASP A 80 -5.19 -5.00 -1.50
N GLU A 81 -5.33 -6.10 -2.25
CA GLU A 81 -6.60 -6.73 -2.60
C GLU A 81 -6.65 -8.14 -2.01
N THR A 82 -7.82 -8.58 -1.57
CA THR A 82 -8.04 -9.96 -1.12
C THR A 82 -9.11 -10.63 -1.97
N VAL A 83 -8.79 -11.77 -2.54
CA VAL A 83 -9.71 -12.63 -3.27
C VAL A 83 -9.98 -13.87 -2.42
N SER A 84 -11.21 -14.01 -1.89
CA SER A 84 -11.62 -15.16 -1.09
C SER A 84 -12.28 -16.23 -1.95
N LEU A 85 -11.76 -17.45 -1.85
CA LEU A 85 -12.22 -18.61 -2.61
C LEU A 85 -12.76 -19.67 -1.63
N SER A 86 -14.03 -20.11 -1.81
CA SER A 86 -14.60 -21.16 -0.96
C SER A 86 -13.84 -22.48 -1.15
N ALA A 87 -13.47 -23.11 -0.03
CA ALA A 87 -12.81 -24.41 -0.05
C ALA A 87 -13.69 -25.50 -0.69
N LYS A 88 -15.01 -25.37 -0.61
CA LYS A 88 -15.97 -26.29 -1.24
C LYS A 88 -15.87 -26.24 -2.77
N THR A 89 -15.59 -25.08 -3.35
CA THR A 89 -15.36 -24.93 -4.79
C THR A 89 -14.00 -25.47 -5.20
N LEU A 90 -12.98 -25.23 -4.35
CA LEU A 90 -11.59 -25.59 -4.66
C LEU A 90 -11.30 -27.07 -4.48
N PHE A 91 -11.82 -27.70 -3.41
CA PHE A 91 -11.41 -29.03 -2.96
C PHE A 91 -12.61 -29.96 -2.75
N ASN A 92 -12.36 -31.26 -2.82
CA ASN A 92 -13.29 -32.26 -2.30
C ASN A 92 -13.26 -32.25 -0.76
N PHE A 93 -14.30 -32.81 -0.16
CA PHE A 93 -14.40 -32.91 1.31
C PHE A 93 -13.13 -33.59 1.86
N ASP A 94 -12.53 -32.97 2.86
CA ASP A 94 -11.34 -33.46 3.54
C ASP A 94 -10.12 -33.74 2.63
N LYS A 95 -10.05 -33.06 1.49
CA LYS A 95 -8.96 -33.17 0.53
C LYS A 95 -8.29 -31.83 0.27
N ASP A 96 -7.08 -31.91 -0.29
CA ASP A 96 -6.24 -30.82 -0.75
C ASP A 96 -6.02 -30.85 -2.26
N ASN A 97 -6.56 -31.86 -2.96
CA ASN A 97 -6.53 -31.91 -4.43
C ASN A 97 -7.55 -30.97 -5.02
N LEU A 98 -7.11 -30.12 -5.94
CA LEU A 98 -7.98 -29.17 -6.65
C LEU A 98 -9.01 -29.90 -7.50
N ARG A 99 -10.23 -29.40 -7.46
CA ARG A 99 -11.34 -29.89 -8.30
C ARG A 99 -11.26 -29.30 -9.69
N PRO A 100 -11.76 -30.02 -10.72
CA PRO A 100 -11.82 -29.48 -12.09
C PRO A 100 -12.51 -28.12 -12.19
N GLN A 101 -13.57 -27.90 -11.38
CA GLN A 101 -14.29 -26.61 -11.37
C GLN A 101 -13.45 -25.45 -10.82
N ALA A 102 -12.45 -25.74 -9.97
CA ALA A 102 -11.52 -24.72 -9.46
C ALA A 102 -10.56 -24.20 -10.51
N ILE A 103 -10.25 -25.02 -11.53
CA ILE A 103 -9.23 -24.75 -12.53
C ILE A 103 -9.52 -23.45 -13.29
N GLU A 104 -10.76 -23.25 -13.74
CA GLU A 104 -11.14 -22.05 -14.49
C GLU A 104 -10.97 -20.77 -13.64
N THR A 105 -11.43 -20.81 -12.41
CA THR A 105 -11.29 -19.68 -11.47
C THR A 105 -9.82 -19.38 -11.19
N LEU A 106 -9.01 -20.42 -10.95
CA LEU A 106 -7.58 -20.25 -10.68
C LEU A 106 -6.78 -19.80 -11.91
N ASN A 107 -7.16 -20.22 -13.12
CA ASN A 107 -6.55 -19.73 -14.37
C ASN A 107 -6.83 -18.23 -14.56
N SER A 108 -8.07 -17.80 -14.34
CA SER A 108 -8.42 -16.37 -14.42
C SER A 108 -7.66 -15.55 -13.37
N LEU A 109 -7.49 -16.10 -12.19
CA LEU A 109 -6.69 -15.46 -11.13
C LEU A 109 -5.21 -15.42 -11.52
N ALA A 110 -4.63 -16.53 -12.02
CA ALA A 110 -3.23 -16.58 -12.43
C ALA A 110 -2.92 -15.54 -13.52
N ALA A 111 -3.80 -15.37 -14.50
CA ALA A 111 -3.65 -14.35 -15.55
C ALA A 111 -3.55 -12.93 -14.95
N ARG A 112 -4.36 -12.61 -13.93
CA ARG A 112 -4.29 -11.33 -13.22
C ARG A 112 -3.00 -11.18 -12.42
N LEU A 113 -2.55 -12.26 -11.78
CA LEU A 113 -1.35 -12.27 -10.93
C LEU A 113 -0.04 -12.22 -11.72
N SER A 114 -0.09 -12.50 -13.01
CA SER A 114 1.08 -12.40 -13.91
C SER A 114 1.38 -10.96 -14.35
N ASP A 115 0.55 -9.99 -13.96
CA ASP A 115 0.78 -8.57 -14.23
C ASP A 115 2.09 -8.10 -13.58
N ALA A 116 2.84 -7.25 -14.29
CA ALA A 116 4.10 -6.69 -13.82
C ALA A 116 3.94 -5.86 -12.53
N ASN A 117 2.77 -5.25 -12.33
CA ASN A 117 2.47 -4.42 -11.16
C ASN A 117 2.27 -5.24 -9.87
N VAL A 118 1.98 -6.53 -9.96
CA VAL A 118 1.86 -7.40 -8.79
C VAL A 118 3.25 -7.61 -8.16
N GLN A 119 3.38 -7.19 -6.91
CA GLN A 119 4.64 -7.27 -6.16
C GLN A 119 4.72 -8.49 -5.26
N ALA A 120 3.61 -8.83 -4.60
CA ALA A 120 3.54 -9.98 -3.72
C ALA A 120 2.15 -10.61 -3.74
N VAL A 121 2.12 -11.92 -3.60
CA VAL A 121 0.91 -12.73 -3.47
C VAL A 121 1.06 -13.61 -2.24
N ARG A 122 0.10 -13.57 -1.33
CA ARG A 122 0.07 -14.42 -0.16
C ARG A 122 -1.21 -15.25 -0.16
N VAL A 123 -1.04 -16.56 -0.21
CA VAL A 123 -2.15 -17.53 -0.17
C VAL A 123 -2.35 -18.02 1.26
N GLU A 124 -3.49 -17.72 1.84
CA GLU A 124 -3.84 -18.11 3.22
C GLU A 124 -4.93 -19.16 3.22
N GLY A 125 -4.67 -20.32 3.82
CA GLY A 125 -5.65 -21.38 3.99
C GLY A 125 -6.35 -21.26 5.34
N HIS A 126 -7.68 -21.43 5.36
CA HIS A 126 -8.51 -21.36 6.54
C HIS A 126 -9.40 -22.61 6.66
N THR A 127 -9.71 -22.98 7.90
CA THR A 127 -10.68 -24.01 8.25
C THR A 127 -11.76 -23.44 9.17
N ASP A 128 -12.84 -24.17 9.34
CA ASP A 128 -13.73 -23.98 10.46
C ASP A 128 -13.11 -24.56 11.76
N PHE A 129 -13.82 -24.39 12.87
CA PHE A 129 -13.39 -24.84 14.21
C PHE A 129 -13.59 -26.36 14.47
N MET A 130 -14.16 -27.07 13.49
CA MET A 130 -14.45 -28.52 13.69
C MET A 130 -13.18 -29.33 13.43
N GLY A 131 -12.77 -30.08 14.46
CA GLY A 131 -11.57 -30.90 14.40
C GLY A 131 -10.59 -30.56 15.52
N SER A 132 -9.36 -31.05 15.43
CA SER A 132 -8.28 -30.58 16.29
C SER A 132 -7.54 -29.44 15.62
N GLU A 133 -7.06 -28.49 16.41
CA GLU A 133 -6.25 -27.36 15.96
C GLU A 133 -5.06 -27.82 15.07
N GLN A 134 -4.34 -28.85 15.53
CA GLN A 134 -3.22 -29.40 14.79
C GLN A 134 -3.63 -29.95 13.41
N TYR A 135 -4.78 -30.65 13.36
CA TYR A 135 -5.32 -31.15 12.09
C TYR A 135 -5.72 -30.02 11.16
N ASN A 136 -6.44 -29.01 11.66
CA ASN A 136 -6.90 -27.85 10.93
C ASN A 136 -5.71 -27.03 10.41
N GLN A 137 -4.67 -26.86 11.22
CA GLN A 137 -3.42 -26.19 10.81
C GLN A 137 -2.79 -26.94 9.63
N ALA A 138 -2.59 -28.25 9.74
CA ALA A 138 -1.97 -29.03 8.67
C ALA A 138 -2.82 -29.08 7.38
N LEU A 139 -4.16 -29.15 7.50
CA LEU A 139 -5.07 -29.16 6.35
C LEU A 139 -5.06 -27.82 5.62
N SER A 140 -5.13 -26.71 6.35
CA SER A 140 -5.09 -25.38 5.79
C SER A 140 -3.77 -25.08 5.07
N GLU A 141 -2.65 -25.53 5.62
CA GLU A 141 -1.34 -25.40 5.01
C GLU A 141 -1.22 -26.18 3.70
N ARG A 142 -1.65 -27.45 3.68
CA ARG A 142 -1.68 -28.24 2.43
C ARG A 142 -2.54 -27.60 1.35
N ARG A 143 -3.71 -27.04 1.72
CA ARG A 143 -4.62 -26.37 0.79
C ARG A 143 -4.02 -25.06 0.24
N ALA A 144 -3.42 -24.24 1.09
CA ALA A 144 -2.72 -23.04 0.67
C ALA A 144 -1.58 -23.36 -0.31
N ASN A 145 -0.77 -24.37 0.02
CA ASN A 145 0.31 -24.83 -0.86
C ASN A 145 -0.20 -25.40 -2.19
N ALA A 146 -1.32 -26.14 -2.19
CA ALA A 146 -1.90 -26.66 -3.45
C ALA A 146 -2.32 -25.53 -4.39
N VAL A 147 -2.96 -24.47 -3.86
CA VAL A 147 -3.33 -23.28 -4.66
C VAL A 147 -2.08 -22.51 -5.12
N ALA A 148 -1.11 -22.25 -4.22
CA ALA A 148 0.10 -21.53 -4.57
C ALA A 148 0.91 -22.25 -5.65
N ASN A 149 1.12 -23.56 -5.51
CA ASN A 149 1.80 -24.38 -6.49
C ASN A 149 1.07 -24.37 -7.86
N TYR A 150 -0.25 -24.40 -7.84
CA TYR A 150 -1.04 -24.29 -9.07
C TYR A 150 -0.80 -22.95 -9.76
N LEU A 151 -0.87 -21.83 -9.02
CA LEU A 151 -0.64 -20.49 -9.57
C LEU A 151 0.79 -20.34 -10.13
N VAL A 152 1.80 -20.90 -9.46
CA VAL A 152 3.18 -20.93 -9.98
C VAL A 152 3.26 -21.72 -11.29
N ASN A 153 2.60 -22.88 -11.38
CA ASN A 153 2.56 -23.68 -12.60
C ASN A 153 1.81 -22.98 -13.75
N GLN A 154 0.94 -22.02 -13.44
CA GLN A 154 0.25 -21.18 -14.43
C GLN A 154 1.04 -19.90 -14.78
N GLY A 155 2.28 -19.76 -14.29
CA GLY A 155 3.20 -18.69 -14.69
C GLY A 155 3.34 -17.54 -13.69
N VAL A 156 2.72 -17.61 -12.52
CA VAL A 156 2.98 -16.63 -11.46
C VAL A 156 4.40 -16.84 -10.91
N PRO A 157 5.27 -15.80 -10.88
CA PRO A 157 6.65 -15.97 -10.43
C PRO A 157 6.72 -16.49 -8.99
N ALA A 158 7.43 -17.61 -8.79
CA ALA A 158 7.57 -18.25 -7.48
C ALA A 158 8.14 -17.31 -6.39
N GLY A 159 9.01 -16.37 -6.77
CA GLY A 159 9.57 -15.38 -5.83
C GLY A 159 8.57 -14.33 -5.33
N LYS A 160 7.41 -14.20 -5.98
CA LYS A 160 6.35 -13.27 -5.57
C LYS A 160 5.25 -13.94 -4.74
N ILE A 161 5.20 -15.27 -4.68
CA ILE A 161 4.10 -16.00 -4.04
C ILE A 161 4.58 -16.69 -2.75
N SER A 162 3.73 -16.66 -1.73
CA SER A 162 3.92 -17.37 -0.47
C SER A 162 2.62 -18.05 -0.04
N ALA A 163 2.72 -19.17 0.69
CA ALA A 163 1.56 -19.88 1.21
C ALA A 163 1.68 -20.07 2.72
N VAL A 164 0.56 -19.98 3.42
CA VAL A 164 0.48 -20.20 4.86
C VAL A 164 -0.87 -20.82 5.24
N GLY A 165 -0.86 -21.82 6.10
CA GLY A 165 -2.05 -22.31 6.76
C GLY A 165 -2.31 -21.51 8.04
N LEU A 166 -3.52 -21.08 8.26
CA LEU A 166 -3.95 -20.38 9.47
C LEU A 166 -4.94 -21.22 10.31
N GLY A 167 -5.24 -22.42 9.86
CA GLY A 167 -6.17 -23.30 10.57
C GLY A 167 -7.49 -22.63 10.87
N GLU A 168 -7.97 -22.80 12.08
CA GLU A 168 -9.22 -22.21 12.60
C GLU A 168 -9.03 -20.85 13.28
N SER A 169 -7.79 -20.34 13.36
CA SER A 169 -7.46 -19.12 14.12
C SER A 169 -8.23 -17.87 13.66
N GLN A 170 -8.74 -17.88 12.43
CA GLN A 170 -9.53 -16.80 11.85
C GLN A 170 -10.96 -17.24 11.48
N ALA A 171 -11.50 -18.24 12.17
CA ALA A 171 -12.89 -18.64 12.05
C ALA A 171 -13.80 -17.57 12.69
N GLN A 172 -14.72 -17.02 11.91
CA GLN A 172 -15.59 -15.91 12.32
C GLN A 172 -17.02 -16.33 12.60
N MET A 173 -17.45 -17.45 12.02
CA MET A 173 -18.84 -17.89 12.07
C MET A 173 -19.19 -18.71 13.29
N THR A 174 -18.21 -19.15 14.10
CA THR A 174 -18.39 -20.07 15.22
C THR A 174 -19.50 -19.62 16.19
N ALA A 175 -19.35 -18.46 16.82
CA ALA A 175 -20.29 -17.98 17.83
C ALA A 175 -21.70 -17.71 17.25
N THR A 176 -21.77 -17.14 16.05
CA THR A 176 -23.04 -16.85 15.37
C THR A 176 -23.79 -18.14 15.02
N CYS A 177 -23.09 -19.12 14.45
CA CYS A 177 -23.70 -20.37 14.01
C CYS A 177 -24.11 -21.24 15.18
N GLU A 178 -23.34 -21.29 16.29
CA GLU A 178 -23.74 -21.98 17.53
C GLU A 178 -25.00 -21.35 18.13
N ALA A 179 -25.09 -20.02 18.15
CA ALA A 179 -26.27 -19.32 18.62
C ALA A 179 -27.51 -19.63 17.75
N GLU A 180 -27.37 -19.68 16.43
CA GLU A 180 -28.46 -20.02 15.51
C GLU A 180 -28.92 -21.45 15.70
N VAL A 181 -28.00 -22.42 15.80
CA VAL A 181 -28.32 -23.84 16.01
C VAL A 181 -28.95 -24.06 17.39
N SER A 182 -28.58 -23.29 18.40
CA SER A 182 -29.19 -23.39 19.74
C SER A 182 -30.69 -23.00 19.74
N LYS A 183 -31.10 -22.09 18.82
CA LYS A 183 -32.51 -21.66 18.64
C LYS A 183 -33.37 -22.78 18.03
N LEU A 184 -32.75 -23.78 17.39
CA LEU A 184 -33.48 -24.95 16.90
C LEU A 184 -34.05 -25.74 18.07
N GLY A 185 -35.34 -25.82 18.14
CA GLY A 185 -36.07 -26.41 19.29
C GLY A 185 -35.62 -27.83 19.64
N LYS A 186 -36.01 -28.30 20.86
CA LYS A 186 -35.63 -29.62 21.37
C LYS A 186 -36.13 -30.80 20.52
N LYS A 187 -37.13 -30.57 19.65
CA LYS A 187 -37.70 -31.57 18.74
C LYS A 187 -36.82 -31.87 17.52
N VAL A 188 -35.82 -31.00 17.22
CA VAL A 188 -34.88 -31.20 16.11
C VAL A 188 -33.81 -32.19 16.51
N SER A 189 -33.58 -33.22 15.69
CA SER A 189 -32.59 -34.24 15.96
C SER A 189 -31.15 -33.69 15.99
N LYS A 190 -30.27 -34.32 16.75
CA LYS A 190 -28.85 -33.97 16.84
C LYS A 190 -28.18 -33.94 15.44
N ALA A 191 -28.54 -34.89 14.57
CA ALA A 191 -28.00 -34.95 13.21
C ALA A 191 -28.40 -33.71 12.36
N LYS A 192 -29.67 -33.29 12.47
CA LYS A 192 -30.12 -32.05 11.76
C LYS A 192 -29.45 -30.79 12.31
N LYS A 193 -29.26 -30.69 13.63
CA LYS A 193 -28.53 -29.59 14.26
C LYS A 193 -27.08 -29.53 13.79
N ARG A 194 -26.41 -30.71 13.76
CA ARG A 194 -25.02 -30.79 13.25
C ARG A 194 -24.93 -30.38 11.76
N ALA A 195 -25.87 -30.86 10.93
CA ALA A 195 -25.89 -30.46 9.51
C ALA A 195 -26.10 -28.96 9.33
N ALA A 196 -27.00 -28.35 10.13
CA ALA A 196 -27.22 -26.92 10.12
C ALA A 196 -25.94 -26.12 10.53
N LEU A 197 -25.24 -26.61 11.56
CA LEU A 197 -23.98 -26.03 12.01
C LEU A 197 -22.92 -26.07 10.89
N ILE A 198 -22.71 -27.26 10.29
CA ILE A 198 -21.75 -27.47 9.20
C ILE A 198 -22.05 -26.56 7.99
N ALA A 199 -23.33 -26.35 7.69
CA ALA A 199 -23.74 -25.47 6.60
C ALA A 199 -23.51 -23.99 6.95
N CYS A 200 -23.75 -23.59 8.20
CA CYS A 200 -23.59 -22.22 8.66
C CYS A 200 -22.13 -21.79 8.70
N ILE A 201 -21.22 -22.65 9.13
CA ILE A 201 -19.77 -22.34 9.24
C ILE A 201 -19.01 -22.50 7.91
N GLU A 202 -19.71 -22.80 6.82
CA GLU A 202 -19.08 -22.96 5.50
C GLU A 202 -18.18 -21.79 5.08
N PRO A 203 -18.51 -20.50 5.35
CA PRO A 203 -17.66 -19.36 4.98
C PRO A 203 -16.29 -19.35 5.63
N ASP A 204 -16.11 -20.04 6.79
CA ASP A 204 -14.81 -20.15 7.43
C ASP A 204 -13.86 -21.08 6.65
N ARG A 205 -14.41 -22.01 5.86
CA ARG A 205 -13.63 -22.91 4.99
C ARG A 205 -13.31 -22.21 3.67
N ARG A 206 -12.22 -21.48 3.61
CA ARG A 206 -11.83 -20.70 2.46
C ARG A 206 -10.31 -20.68 2.24
N VAL A 207 -9.92 -20.22 1.08
CA VAL A 207 -8.55 -19.81 0.78
C VAL A 207 -8.58 -18.34 0.35
N ASP A 208 -7.87 -17.52 1.07
CA ASP A 208 -7.73 -16.10 0.77
C ASP A 208 -6.42 -15.87 0.01
N VAL A 209 -6.51 -15.20 -1.14
CA VAL A 209 -5.36 -14.79 -1.94
C VAL A 209 -5.22 -13.28 -1.78
N LYS A 210 -4.22 -12.87 -1.00
CA LYS A 210 -3.89 -11.47 -0.76
C LYS A 210 -2.87 -11.01 -1.79
N ILE A 211 -3.20 -9.95 -2.50
CA ILE A 211 -2.44 -9.44 -3.63
C ILE A 211 -1.98 -8.03 -3.30
N ARG A 212 -0.68 -7.78 -3.36
CA ARG A 212 -0.11 -6.45 -3.25
C ARG A 212 0.38 -5.99 -4.61
N SER A 213 -0.16 -4.89 -5.09
CA SER A 213 0.18 -4.31 -6.39
C SER A 213 0.67 -2.87 -6.25
N LEU A 214 1.60 -2.47 -7.14
CA LEU A 214 2.02 -1.08 -7.28
C LEU A 214 0.96 -0.30 -8.04
N VAL A 215 0.57 0.85 -7.49
CA VAL A 215 -0.21 1.85 -8.23
C VAL A 215 0.77 2.71 -9.03
N GLN A 216 0.72 2.60 -10.35
CA GLN A 216 1.37 3.58 -11.21
C GLN A 216 0.53 4.86 -11.15
N LYS A 217 0.95 5.82 -10.31
CA LYS A 217 0.42 7.16 -10.38
C LYS A 217 0.86 7.73 -11.74
N GLN A 218 -0.03 7.77 -12.72
CA GLN A 218 0.20 8.58 -13.91
C GLN A 218 0.34 10.00 -13.42
N VAL A 219 1.58 10.49 -13.36
CA VAL A 219 1.83 11.91 -13.28
C VAL A 219 1.30 12.42 -14.62
N SER A 220 0.06 12.88 -14.63
CA SER A 220 -0.43 13.72 -15.71
C SER A 220 0.54 14.90 -15.74
N ALA A 221 1.49 14.89 -16.68
CA ALA A 221 2.20 16.07 -17.04
C ALA A 221 1.11 17.09 -17.37
N GLY A 222 0.88 18.02 -16.43
CA GLY A 222 -0.02 19.11 -16.64
C GLY A 222 0.41 19.74 -17.96
N SER A 223 -0.42 19.64 -18.97
CA SER A 223 -0.35 20.51 -20.12
C SER A 223 -0.55 21.90 -19.56
N GLU A 224 0.55 22.56 -19.20
CA GLU A 224 0.56 24.01 -19.13
C GLU A 224 0.12 24.45 -20.52
N ALA A 225 -1.15 24.83 -20.60
CA ALA A 225 -1.66 25.61 -21.71
C ALA A 225 -0.73 26.79 -21.82
N VAL A 226 0.13 26.75 -22.84
CA VAL A 226 0.85 27.92 -23.34
C VAL A 226 -0.26 28.92 -23.61
N GLY A 227 -0.40 29.91 -22.72
CA GLY A 227 -1.30 31.01 -22.89
C GLY A 227 -0.97 31.67 -24.19
N GLU A 228 -1.85 31.51 -25.15
CA GLU A 228 -1.90 32.33 -26.36
C GLU A 228 -1.92 33.78 -25.91
N ARG A 229 -0.82 34.49 -26.14
CA ARG A 229 -0.80 35.94 -26.01
C ARG A 229 -1.79 36.49 -27.03
N PRO A 230 -2.75 37.36 -26.63
CA PRO A 230 -3.61 38.02 -27.59
C PRO A 230 -2.71 38.86 -28.51
N ALA A 231 -2.85 38.64 -29.80
CA ALA A 231 -2.24 39.44 -30.82
C ALA A 231 -2.72 40.88 -30.62
N SER A 232 -1.78 41.80 -30.35
CA SER A 232 -2.03 43.22 -30.33
C SER A 232 -2.44 43.67 -31.74
N ASP A 233 -3.65 44.20 -31.83
CA ASP A 233 -4.16 44.94 -32.96
C ASP A 233 -3.15 46.00 -33.43
N SER A 234 -2.49 45.76 -34.53
CA SER A 234 -1.87 46.82 -35.33
C SER A 234 -2.74 47.10 -36.55
N HIS A 235 -3.56 48.12 -36.37
CA HIS A 235 -4.35 48.78 -37.35
C HIS A 235 -3.41 49.40 -38.43
N TRP A 236 -3.40 48.85 -39.67
CA TRP A 236 -2.89 49.51 -40.83
C TRP A 236 -3.93 49.49 -41.93
N LEU A 237 -4.32 50.71 -42.33
CA LEU A 237 -5.26 51.05 -43.38
C LEU A 237 -4.73 50.69 -44.79
N PRO A 238 -5.62 50.58 -45.79
CA PRO A 238 -5.31 50.06 -47.13
C PRO A 238 -4.78 51.12 -48.06
N GLY A 239 -3.79 50.76 -48.86
CA GLY A 239 -3.25 51.55 -49.95
C GLY A 239 -2.96 50.71 -51.17
N GLU A 240 -3.89 50.80 -52.14
CA GLU A 240 -3.72 50.87 -53.60
C GLU A 240 -2.72 49.97 -54.36
N ARG A 241 -3.36 49.22 -55.26
CA ARG A 241 -3.03 49.01 -56.70
C ARG A 241 -1.60 48.57 -57.10
N SER A 242 -1.49 47.45 -57.71
CA SER A 242 -1.26 47.34 -59.17
C SER A 242 -1.07 45.90 -59.63
N SER A 243 -1.83 45.57 -60.63
CA SER A 243 -1.60 44.61 -61.73
C SER A 243 -0.17 44.13 -61.94
N ILE A 244 0.01 42.90 -62.35
CA ILE A 244 0.49 42.48 -63.68
C ILE A 244 0.80 40.99 -63.71
N HIS A 245 0.12 40.31 -64.62
CA HIS A 245 0.52 39.19 -65.53
C HIS A 245 1.45 38.08 -64.96
N GLY A 246 0.98 36.83 -64.92
CA GLY A 246 1.00 35.96 -66.10
C GLY A 246 2.26 35.10 -66.13
N TYR A 247 2.14 33.83 -66.07
CA TYR A 247 2.70 32.88 -67.01
C TYR A 247 2.65 31.44 -66.42
N THR A 248 1.95 30.65 -67.15
CA THR A 248 1.82 29.23 -67.34
C THR A 248 3.07 28.36 -67.18
N ARG A 249 2.78 27.08 -66.89
CA ARG A 249 3.45 25.84 -67.33
C ARG A 249 4.77 25.47 -66.63
N TRP A 250 4.94 24.35 -66.11
CA TRP A 250 4.78 22.94 -66.57
C TRP A 250 4.52 22.06 -65.37
#